data_a6115351d260657610a0e71b125f8a3a
#
_entry.id   a6115351d260657610a0e71b125f8a3a
#
_cell.length_a   1.000
_cell.length_b   1.000
_cell.length_c   1.000
_cell.angle_alpha   90.00
_cell.angle_beta   90.00
_cell.angle_gamma   90.00
#
_symmetry.space_group_name_H-M   'P 1'
#
loop_
_entity.id
_entity.type
_entity.pdbx_description
1 polymer ?
#
loop_
_entity_poly.entity_id
_entity_poly.type
_entity_poly.pdbx_seq_one_letter_code
_entity_poly.pdbx_strand_id
1 'polypeptide(L)'
;DESSRQIEAHLETCGDCRSRYQRMKEDLERETQVKQKENEREIDYLKKIRKSSIRKVFLGIFSAFAVILLALFLKLFVIGYPVDSYLVTYANVNGNMLSVGGILYDSSPVYRRYKLIGEEDGNTKLVIYGCLPSVWNRNGAFNLDIDLTEVGTDLTINGMTVKQDGTIVSRQANELFAAKHPYVGDMSANGRAAQLLGIGNTLGSFKNELQTSAEPYGWTLKFENSAANSAVFDEQMKGYACVLMALTGNLGEVTWTYTVELEDGPAVRQRTMTREECSEWAGEPVETFAESPEAVQRLLDLIGEKMK
;
A
#
# COMPACT_ATOMS: atom_id res chain seq x y z
N ASP A 1 -64.44 63.59 5.19
CA ASP A 1 -64.98 63.67 6.54
C ASP A 1 -65.51 65.12 6.71
N GLU A 2 -66.78 65.28 7.13
CA GLU A 2 -67.46 66.56 7.19
C GLU A 2 -66.81 67.56 8.14
N SER A 3 -66.19 67.02 9.23
CA SER A 3 -65.41 67.83 10.18
C SER A 3 -64.10 68.38 9.54
N SER A 4 -63.48 67.68 8.65
CA SER A 4 -62.27 68.14 7.94
C SER A 4 -62.61 69.32 6.99
N ARG A 5 -63.75 69.24 6.28
CA ARG A 5 -64.21 70.31 5.41
C ARG A 5 -64.58 71.61 6.18
N GLN A 6 -65.15 71.47 7.36
CA GLN A 6 -65.46 72.61 8.21
C GLN A 6 -64.19 73.29 8.75
N ILE A 7 -63.18 72.49 9.12
CA ILE A 7 -61.87 72.98 9.58
C ILE A 7 -61.17 73.72 8.41
N GLU A 8 -61.12 73.13 7.20
CA GLU A 8 -60.55 73.74 6.03
C GLU A 8 -61.20 75.10 5.69
N ALA A 9 -62.53 75.15 5.68
CA ALA A 9 -63.29 76.42 5.44
C ALA A 9 -63.01 77.48 6.51
N HIS A 10 -62.87 77.10 7.80
CA HIS A 10 -62.45 78.02 8.85
C HIS A 10 -61.02 78.51 8.72
N LEU A 11 -60.11 77.64 8.30
CA LEU A 11 -58.68 77.97 8.04
C LEU A 11 -58.55 78.98 6.87
N GLU A 12 -59.46 78.98 5.92
CA GLU A 12 -59.48 79.95 4.84
C GLU A 12 -59.89 81.36 5.28
N THR A 13 -60.77 81.46 6.30
CA THR A 13 -61.29 82.75 6.74
C THR A 13 -60.62 83.30 8.00
N CYS A 14 -59.99 82.51 8.85
CA CYS A 14 -59.35 82.94 10.09
C CYS A 14 -57.81 82.90 9.97
N GLY A 15 -57.17 84.09 9.90
CA GLY A 15 -55.70 84.18 9.76
C GLY A 15 -54.89 83.62 10.95
N ASP A 16 -55.50 83.71 12.17
CA ASP A 16 -54.79 83.22 13.40
C ASP A 16 -54.83 81.71 13.47
N CYS A 17 -55.93 81.05 13.11
CA CYS A 17 -56.00 79.62 13.06
C CYS A 17 -55.12 79.03 11.95
N ARG A 18 -55.08 79.69 10.83
CA ARG A 18 -54.17 79.34 9.71
C ARG A 18 -52.72 79.36 10.14
N SER A 19 -52.26 80.40 10.84
CA SER A 19 -50.90 80.51 11.30
C SER A 19 -50.51 79.46 12.36
N ARG A 20 -51.46 79.09 13.26
CA ARG A 20 -51.28 78.02 14.21
C ARG A 20 -51.20 76.66 13.52
N TYR A 21 -52.03 76.37 12.57
CA TYR A 21 -52.03 75.16 11.79
C TYR A 21 -50.70 74.97 10.99
N GLN A 22 -50.25 76.07 10.37
CA GLN A 22 -48.99 76.05 9.67
C GLN A 22 -47.79 75.75 10.61
N ARG A 23 -47.70 76.39 11.77
CA ARG A 23 -46.64 76.09 12.75
C ARG A 23 -46.70 74.64 13.24
N MET A 24 -47.92 74.15 13.53
CA MET A 24 -48.09 72.78 13.96
C MET A 24 -47.68 71.75 12.88
N LYS A 25 -47.97 72.09 11.61
CA LYS A 25 -47.54 71.27 10.45
C LYS A 25 -46.03 71.32 10.25
N GLU A 26 -45.39 72.47 10.35
CA GLU A 26 -43.97 72.63 10.28
C GLU A 26 -43.23 71.92 11.42
N ASP A 27 -43.73 71.93 12.65
CA ASP A 27 -43.18 71.23 13.77
C ASP A 27 -43.29 69.71 13.59
N LEU A 28 -44.45 69.26 13.09
CA LEU A 28 -44.66 67.83 12.78
C LEU A 28 -43.74 67.36 11.65
N GLU A 29 -43.57 68.15 10.63
CA GLU A 29 -42.64 67.86 9.53
C GLU A 29 -41.14 67.81 10.02
N ARG A 30 -40.79 68.75 10.92
CA ARG A 30 -39.46 68.72 11.56
C ARG A 30 -39.24 67.50 12.42
N GLU A 31 -40.20 67.12 13.29
CA GLU A 31 -40.12 65.90 14.08
C GLU A 31 -40.00 64.64 13.21
N THR A 32 -40.76 64.60 12.14
CA THR A 32 -40.73 63.46 11.20
C THR A 32 -39.40 63.37 10.48
N GLN A 33 -38.83 64.49 10.06
CA GLN A 33 -37.50 64.54 9.42
C GLN A 33 -36.37 64.17 10.40
N VAL A 34 -36.43 64.58 11.65
CA VAL A 34 -35.48 64.20 12.68
C VAL A 34 -35.53 62.71 12.95
N LYS A 35 -36.72 62.14 13.13
CA LYS A 35 -36.90 60.68 13.32
C LYS A 35 -36.46 59.89 12.10
N GLN A 36 -36.69 60.35 10.89
CA GLN A 36 -36.18 59.71 9.69
C GLN A 36 -34.67 59.69 9.64
N LYS A 37 -34.00 60.82 9.92
CA LYS A 37 -32.55 60.90 9.97
C LYS A 37 -31.89 60.04 11.08
N GLU A 38 -32.57 59.92 12.21
CA GLU A 38 -32.10 59.02 13.28
C GLU A 38 -32.24 57.55 12.85
N ASN A 39 -33.38 57.13 12.29
CA ASN A 39 -33.56 55.79 11.76
C ASN A 39 -32.57 55.46 10.63
N GLU A 40 -32.28 56.38 9.70
CA GLU A 40 -31.26 56.18 8.67
C GLU A 40 -29.86 56.00 9.25
N ARG A 41 -29.51 56.76 10.28
CA ARG A 41 -28.24 56.59 10.98
C ARG A 41 -28.11 55.26 11.70
N GLU A 42 -29.18 54.79 12.36
CA GLU A 42 -29.21 53.46 13.03
C GLU A 42 -29.11 52.34 12.00
N ILE A 43 -29.82 52.44 10.90
CA ILE A 43 -29.76 51.46 9.81
C ILE A 43 -28.36 51.41 9.20
N ASP A 44 -27.73 52.52 8.95
CA ASP A 44 -26.35 52.58 8.42
C ASP A 44 -25.32 52.06 9.41
N TYR A 45 -25.51 52.36 10.71
CA TYR A 45 -24.66 51.81 11.76
C TYR A 45 -24.77 50.28 11.85
N LEU A 46 -25.98 49.74 11.82
CA LEU A 46 -26.22 48.30 11.83
C LEU A 46 -25.68 47.60 10.58
N LYS A 47 -25.84 48.22 9.41
CA LYS A 47 -25.24 47.72 8.15
C LYS A 47 -23.69 47.69 8.24
N LYS A 48 -23.07 48.72 8.81
CA LYS A 48 -21.63 48.81 8.99
C LYS A 48 -21.10 47.74 9.95
N ILE A 49 -21.78 47.52 11.09
CA ILE A 49 -21.46 46.46 12.06
C ILE A 49 -21.59 45.08 11.40
N ARG A 50 -22.75 44.82 10.74
CA ARG A 50 -22.96 43.54 10.05
C ARG A 50 -21.90 43.26 9.00
N LYS A 51 -21.54 44.23 8.18
CA LYS A 51 -20.49 44.11 7.15
C LYS A 51 -19.10 43.83 7.79
N SER A 52 -18.78 44.50 8.89
CA SER A 52 -17.52 44.28 9.64
C SER A 52 -17.49 42.91 10.29
N SER A 53 -18.57 42.47 10.92
CA SER A 53 -18.68 41.15 11.56
C SER A 53 -18.62 40.00 10.53
N ILE A 54 -19.35 40.13 9.42
CA ILE A 54 -19.28 39.17 8.31
C ILE A 54 -17.87 39.08 7.78
N ARG A 55 -17.17 40.20 7.55
CA ARG A 55 -15.77 40.21 7.07
C ARG A 55 -14.82 39.51 8.05
N LYS A 56 -14.99 39.69 9.36
CA LYS A 56 -14.18 39.02 10.41
C LYS A 56 -14.43 37.52 10.42
N VAL A 57 -15.71 37.09 10.29
CA VAL A 57 -16.06 35.67 10.20
C VAL A 57 -15.48 35.04 8.94
N PHE A 58 -15.61 35.66 7.78
CA PHE A 58 -14.98 35.17 6.55
C PHE A 58 -13.46 35.10 6.65
N LEU A 59 -12.81 36.10 7.25
CA LEU A 59 -11.36 36.07 7.47
C LEU A 59 -10.95 34.91 8.41
N GLY A 60 -11.73 34.65 9.46
CA GLY A 60 -11.50 33.53 10.36
C GLY A 60 -11.64 32.16 9.66
N ILE A 61 -12.71 31.98 8.87
CA ILE A 61 -12.92 30.76 8.08
C ILE A 61 -11.79 30.57 7.07
N PHE A 62 -11.42 31.63 6.35
CA PHE A 62 -10.35 31.58 5.37
C PHE A 62 -8.99 31.25 6.00
N SER A 63 -8.68 31.83 7.17
CA SER A 63 -7.43 31.51 7.87
C SER A 63 -7.39 30.07 8.37
N ALA A 64 -8.50 29.54 8.90
CA ALA A 64 -8.62 28.14 9.30
C ALA A 64 -8.43 27.18 8.10
N PHE A 65 -9.05 27.51 6.97
CA PHE A 65 -8.89 26.74 5.75
C PHE A 65 -7.44 26.78 5.23
N ALA A 66 -6.79 27.94 5.27
CA ALA A 66 -5.38 28.08 4.87
C ALA A 66 -4.45 27.24 5.75
N VAL A 67 -4.69 27.17 7.07
CA VAL A 67 -3.93 26.30 7.99
C VAL A 67 -4.11 24.82 7.66
N ILE A 68 -5.35 24.40 7.38
CA ILE A 68 -5.64 23.00 6.99
C ILE A 68 -4.92 22.67 5.68
N LEU A 69 -5.01 23.53 4.67
CA LEU A 69 -4.30 23.33 3.40
C LEU A 69 -2.78 23.27 3.57
N LEU A 70 -2.22 24.13 4.42
CA LEU A 70 -0.80 24.10 4.75
C LEU A 70 -0.41 22.79 5.45
N ALA A 71 -1.20 22.32 6.41
CA ALA A 71 -0.97 21.05 7.10
C ALA A 71 -1.02 19.86 6.13
N LEU A 72 -2.00 19.84 5.22
CA LEU A 72 -2.11 18.82 4.16
C LEU A 72 -0.92 18.89 3.21
N PHE A 73 -0.52 20.08 2.78
CA PHE A 73 0.65 20.26 1.93
C PHE A 73 1.91 19.73 2.61
N LEU A 74 2.16 20.11 3.86
CA LEU A 74 3.30 19.61 4.63
C LEU A 74 3.27 18.10 4.78
N LYS A 75 2.10 17.52 5.07
CA LYS A 75 1.92 16.06 5.19
C LYS A 75 2.25 15.34 3.90
N LEU A 76 1.72 15.80 2.77
CA LEU A 76 1.80 15.10 1.48
C LEU A 76 3.13 15.32 0.75
N PHE A 77 3.76 16.50 0.89
CA PHE A 77 4.96 16.85 0.12
C PHE A 77 6.25 16.89 0.93
N VAL A 78 6.17 17.08 2.26
CA VAL A 78 7.36 17.27 3.11
C VAL A 78 7.58 16.12 4.08
N ILE A 79 6.56 15.76 4.86
CA ILE A 79 6.66 14.71 5.89
C ILE A 79 6.61 13.33 5.25
N GLY A 80 5.68 13.13 4.31
CA GLY A 80 5.40 11.87 3.65
C GLY A 80 4.49 10.94 4.47
N TYR A 81 4.15 9.82 3.88
CA TYR A 81 3.31 8.76 4.43
C TYR A 81 4.00 7.40 4.21
N PRO A 82 3.74 6.40 5.06
CA PRO A 82 4.30 5.07 4.87
C PRO A 82 3.77 4.45 3.57
N VAL A 83 4.67 3.77 2.84
CA VAL A 83 4.39 3.10 1.57
C VAL A 83 4.74 1.63 1.74
N ASP A 84 3.77 0.75 1.54
CA ASP A 84 3.96 -0.71 1.62
C ASP A 84 4.22 -1.35 0.25
N SER A 85 3.92 -0.62 -0.84
CA SER A 85 4.07 -1.09 -2.23
C SER A 85 5.41 -0.66 -2.81
N TYR A 86 6.46 -1.46 -2.57
CA TYR A 86 7.78 -1.23 -3.16
C TYR A 86 8.47 -2.55 -3.49
N LEU A 87 9.36 -2.51 -4.49
CA LEU A 87 10.24 -3.63 -4.85
C LEU A 87 11.63 -3.39 -4.30
N VAL A 88 12.17 -4.37 -3.60
CA VAL A 88 13.61 -4.44 -3.31
C VAL A 88 14.30 -5.00 -4.55
N THR A 89 15.17 -4.21 -5.18
CA THR A 89 15.91 -4.61 -6.40
C THR A 89 17.22 -5.28 -6.08
N TYR A 90 17.84 -4.91 -4.96
CA TYR A 90 19.01 -5.58 -4.42
C TYR A 90 19.09 -5.41 -2.90
N ALA A 91 19.72 -6.36 -2.26
CA ALA A 91 20.16 -6.29 -0.88
C ALA A 91 21.51 -7.01 -0.77
N ASN A 92 22.47 -6.38 -0.15
CA ASN A 92 23.81 -6.92 0.03
C ASN A 92 24.37 -6.49 1.39
N VAL A 93 25.00 -7.44 2.10
CA VAL A 93 25.65 -7.17 3.38
C VAL A 93 27.16 -7.25 3.20
N ASN A 94 27.84 -6.20 3.61
CA ASN A 94 29.30 -6.13 3.63
C ASN A 94 29.76 -5.77 5.05
N GLY A 95 30.30 -6.75 5.76
CA GLY A 95 30.53 -6.64 7.21
C GLY A 95 29.20 -6.42 7.94
N ASN A 96 29.08 -5.33 8.67
CA ASN A 96 27.84 -4.98 9.39
C ASN A 96 26.94 -4.01 8.62
N MET A 97 27.32 -3.63 7.38
CA MET A 97 26.60 -2.65 6.61
C MET A 97 25.70 -3.34 5.59
N LEU A 98 24.41 -3.15 5.72
CA LEU A 98 23.41 -3.56 4.74
C LEU A 98 23.18 -2.42 3.74
N SER A 99 23.51 -2.69 2.46
CA SER A 99 23.12 -1.82 1.33
C SER A 99 21.89 -2.40 0.66
N VAL A 100 20.78 -1.67 0.70
CA VAL A 100 19.51 -2.08 0.09
C VAL A 100 18.98 -1.00 -0.84
N GLY A 101 18.59 -1.40 -2.04
CA GLY A 101 17.97 -0.52 -3.01
C GLY A 101 16.64 -1.05 -3.52
N GLY A 102 15.80 -0.12 -3.98
CA GLY A 102 14.49 -0.48 -4.47
C GLY A 102 13.76 0.64 -5.17
N ILE A 103 12.54 0.34 -5.60
CA ILE A 103 11.68 1.25 -6.34
C ILE A 103 10.27 1.17 -5.76
N LEU A 104 9.64 2.32 -5.55
CA LEU A 104 8.23 2.40 -5.19
C LEU A 104 7.37 2.04 -6.41
N TYR A 105 6.45 1.08 -6.25
CA TYR A 105 5.60 0.58 -7.35
C TYR A 105 4.54 1.56 -7.81
N ASP A 106 4.00 2.35 -6.87
CA ASP A 106 2.96 3.30 -7.22
C ASP A 106 3.55 4.43 -8.07
N SER A 107 2.90 4.75 -9.17
CA SER A 107 3.29 5.83 -10.08
C SER A 107 3.24 7.23 -9.44
N SER A 108 2.79 7.32 -8.20
CA SER A 108 2.56 8.58 -7.50
C SER A 108 3.59 8.93 -6.42
N PRO A 109 3.97 8.04 -5.47
CA PRO A 109 4.91 8.44 -4.44
C PRO A 109 6.37 8.42 -4.92
N VAL A 110 7.13 9.40 -4.47
CA VAL A 110 8.59 9.45 -4.58
C VAL A 110 9.20 9.17 -3.21
N TYR A 111 10.36 8.53 -3.17
CA TYR A 111 11.05 8.25 -1.92
C TYR A 111 11.37 9.53 -1.15
N ARG A 112 11.08 9.52 0.16
CA ARG A 112 11.36 10.65 1.06
C ARG A 112 12.36 10.32 2.16
N ARG A 113 12.11 9.25 2.89
CA ARG A 113 12.91 8.78 4.03
C ARG A 113 12.52 7.35 4.41
N TYR A 114 13.27 6.76 5.32
CA TYR A 114 12.88 5.53 6.00
C TYR A 114 12.82 5.72 7.52
N LYS A 115 12.23 4.77 8.20
CA LYS A 115 12.28 4.59 9.65
C LYS A 115 12.45 3.13 9.97
N LEU A 116 13.17 2.87 11.05
CA LEU A 116 13.25 1.58 11.71
C LEU A 116 12.24 1.57 12.86
N ILE A 117 11.35 0.59 12.88
CA ILE A 117 10.27 0.46 13.87
C ILE A 117 10.35 -0.94 14.46
N GLY A 118 10.49 -1.03 15.80
CA GLY A 118 10.42 -2.31 16.51
C GLY A 118 9.04 -2.94 16.39
N GLU A 119 8.99 -4.25 16.13
CA GLU A 119 7.76 -5.06 16.09
C GLU A 119 7.56 -5.79 17.42
N GLU A 120 6.35 -6.28 17.68
CA GLU A 120 5.99 -6.98 18.93
C GLU A 120 6.75 -8.31 19.12
N ASP A 121 7.19 -8.92 18.05
CA ASP A 121 8.00 -10.15 18.02
C ASP A 121 9.49 -9.92 18.36
N GLY A 122 9.89 -8.68 18.61
CA GLY A 122 11.25 -8.29 18.93
C GLY A 122 12.11 -7.95 17.71
N ASN A 123 11.61 -8.11 16.49
CA ASN A 123 12.29 -7.74 15.26
C ASN A 123 12.14 -6.24 14.96
N THR A 124 12.97 -5.75 14.05
CA THR A 124 12.86 -4.37 13.55
C THR A 124 12.36 -4.39 12.11
N LYS A 125 11.40 -3.53 11.81
CA LYS A 125 10.86 -3.36 10.45
C LYS A 125 11.36 -2.08 9.81
N LEU A 126 11.83 -2.19 8.57
CA LEU A 126 12.10 -1.03 7.72
C LEU A 126 10.80 -0.52 7.10
N VAL A 127 10.44 0.71 7.41
CA VAL A 127 9.28 1.39 6.84
C VAL A 127 9.74 2.51 5.93
N ILE A 128 9.38 2.41 4.65
CA ILE A 128 9.67 3.43 3.65
C ILE A 128 8.57 4.49 3.67
N TYR A 129 8.96 5.77 3.64
CA TYR A 129 8.06 6.90 3.53
C TYR A 129 8.20 7.53 2.15
N GLY A 130 7.07 7.63 1.47
CA GLY A 130 6.93 8.37 0.21
C GLY A 130 6.22 9.69 0.39
N CYS A 131 6.39 10.61 -0.57
CA CYS A 131 5.62 11.84 -0.68
C CYS A 131 5.14 12.03 -2.13
N LEU A 132 4.22 12.97 -2.35
CA LEU A 132 3.78 13.29 -3.72
C LEU A 132 4.95 13.88 -4.52
N PRO A 133 5.05 13.55 -5.82
CA PRO A 133 6.07 14.10 -6.68
C PRO A 133 5.96 15.62 -6.79
N SER A 134 7.11 16.27 -6.89
CA SER A 134 7.22 17.71 -7.05
C SER A 134 8.16 18.04 -8.21
N VAL A 135 8.29 19.32 -8.56
CA VAL A 135 9.26 19.76 -9.59
C VAL A 135 10.69 19.41 -9.21
N TRP A 136 10.97 19.26 -7.91
CA TRP A 136 12.32 19.00 -7.36
C TRP A 136 12.58 17.52 -7.03
N ASN A 137 11.53 16.71 -6.88
CA ASN A 137 11.67 15.29 -6.56
C ASN A 137 10.63 14.48 -7.34
N ARG A 138 11.12 13.63 -8.26
CA ARG A 138 10.30 12.74 -9.12
C ARG A 138 10.79 11.31 -9.14
N ASN A 139 11.82 10.98 -8.35
CA ASN A 139 12.42 9.65 -8.36
C ASN A 139 11.84 8.76 -7.25
N GLY A 140 11.20 7.66 -7.65
CA GLY A 140 10.70 6.64 -6.72
C GLY A 140 11.76 5.62 -6.27
N ALA A 141 12.98 5.65 -6.83
CA ALA A 141 14.05 4.77 -6.40
C ALA A 141 14.66 5.24 -5.08
N PHE A 142 15.10 4.28 -4.27
CA PHE A 142 15.83 4.53 -3.04
C PHE A 142 17.06 3.63 -2.95
N ASN A 143 18.10 4.13 -2.29
CA ASN A 143 19.28 3.40 -1.90
C ASN A 143 19.57 3.76 -0.44
N LEU A 144 19.73 2.74 0.40
CA LEU A 144 19.90 2.89 1.85
C LEU A 144 21.11 2.08 2.29
N ASP A 145 21.91 2.65 3.16
CA ASP A 145 22.94 1.95 3.90
C ASP A 145 22.53 1.94 5.39
N ILE A 146 22.42 0.76 5.96
CA ILE A 146 21.92 0.54 7.32
C ILE A 146 22.96 -0.25 8.10
N ASP A 147 23.40 0.27 9.22
CA ASP A 147 24.29 -0.45 10.12
C ASP A 147 23.48 -1.46 10.96
N LEU A 148 23.71 -2.74 10.72
CA LEU A 148 23.00 -3.82 11.44
C LEU A 148 23.33 -3.84 12.94
N THR A 149 24.47 -3.30 13.35
CA THR A 149 24.81 -3.21 14.78
C THR A 149 23.96 -2.20 15.52
N GLU A 150 23.53 -1.12 14.86
CA GLU A 150 22.62 -0.14 15.44
C GLU A 150 21.19 -0.67 15.48
N VAL A 151 20.79 -1.56 14.57
CA VAL A 151 19.48 -2.21 14.58
C VAL A 151 19.35 -3.16 15.76
N GLY A 152 20.37 -3.95 16.07
CA GLY A 152 20.45 -4.83 17.24
C GLY A 152 19.51 -6.04 17.23
N THR A 153 18.71 -6.22 16.19
CA THR A 153 17.73 -7.30 16.00
C THR A 153 17.68 -7.69 14.53
N ASP A 154 16.95 -8.75 14.18
CA ASP A 154 16.68 -9.08 12.79
C ASP A 154 15.84 -7.96 12.13
N LEU A 155 16.18 -7.65 10.88
CA LEU A 155 15.56 -6.56 10.13
C LEU A 155 14.62 -7.09 9.05
N THR A 156 13.34 -6.75 9.14
CA THR A 156 12.32 -7.11 8.14
C THR A 156 12.16 -5.99 7.10
N ILE A 157 12.28 -6.34 5.82
CA ILE A 157 12.18 -5.42 4.67
C ILE A 157 11.25 -6.04 3.62
N ASN A 158 10.02 -5.59 3.52
CA ASN A 158 9.04 -6.09 2.55
C ASN A 158 8.94 -7.63 2.49
N GLY A 159 8.92 -8.29 3.66
CA GLY A 159 8.86 -9.74 3.78
C GLY A 159 10.19 -10.48 3.66
N MET A 160 11.27 -9.82 3.27
CA MET A 160 12.64 -10.30 3.38
C MET A 160 13.14 -10.10 4.81
N THR A 161 13.92 -11.03 5.34
CA THR A 161 14.57 -10.91 6.65
C THR A 161 16.09 -10.81 6.48
N VAL A 162 16.69 -9.82 7.11
CA VAL A 162 18.14 -9.69 7.22
C VAL A 162 18.52 -9.94 8.67
N LYS A 163 19.31 -11.00 8.89
CA LYS A 163 19.78 -11.39 10.21
C LYS A 163 20.93 -10.49 10.68
N GLN A 164 21.20 -10.49 11.98
CA GLN A 164 22.33 -9.76 12.55
C GLN A 164 23.71 -10.25 12.05
N ASP A 165 23.81 -11.53 11.70
CA ASP A 165 25.02 -12.12 11.11
C ASP A 165 25.22 -11.80 9.63
N GLY A 166 24.31 -11.04 9.04
CA GLY A 166 24.31 -10.67 7.63
C GLY A 166 23.62 -11.66 6.69
N THR A 167 23.05 -12.75 7.22
CA THR A 167 22.27 -13.70 6.40
C THR A 167 21.01 -13.04 5.87
N ILE A 168 20.78 -13.14 4.56
CA ILE A 168 19.58 -12.61 3.90
C ILE A 168 18.65 -13.77 3.57
N VAL A 169 17.42 -13.71 4.08
CA VAL A 169 16.33 -14.63 3.77
C VAL A 169 15.33 -13.91 2.90
N SER A 170 15.14 -14.38 1.68
CA SER A 170 14.22 -13.77 0.73
C SER A 170 12.77 -13.86 1.21
N ARG A 171 11.93 -12.97 0.71
CA ARG A 171 10.48 -13.04 0.93
C ARG A 171 9.93 -14.40 0.51
N GLN A 172 10.38 -14.94 -0.63
CA GLN A 172 9.95 -16.23 -1.13
C GLN A 172 10.28 -17.36 -0.14
N ALA A 173 11.49 -17.37 0.44
CA ALA A 173 11.87 -18.39 1.43
C ALA A 173 11.00 -18.31 2.69
N ASN A 174 10.74 -17.11 3.19
CA ASN A 174 9.83 -16.90 4.34
C ASN A 174 8.40 -17.39 4.05
N GLU A 175 7.85 -17.04 2.89
CA GLU A 175 6.50 -17.45 2.48
C GLU A 175 6.39 -18.96 2.23
N LEU A 176 7.42 -19.59 1.64
CA LEU A 176 7.50 -21.03 1.45
C LEU A 176 7.58 -21.76 2.78
N PHE A 177 8.43 -21.31 3.70
CA PHE A 177 8.50 -21.90 5.04
C PHE A 177 7.16 -21.82 5.78
N ALA A 178 6.46 -20.68 5.68
CA ALA A 178 5.12 -20.50 6.24
C ALA A 178 4.04 -21.38 5.55
N ALA A 179 4.30 -21.88 4.34
CA ALA A 179 3.43 -22.78 3.60
C ALA A 179 3.71 -24.26 3.88
N LYS A 180 4.69 -24.59 4.74
CA LYS A 180 4.98 -25.98 5.17
C LYS A 180 3.74 -26.64 5.75
N HIS A 181 3.49 -27.88 5.37
CA HIS A 181 2.32 -28.65 5.82
C HIS A 181 2.63 -30.15 5.89
N PRO A 182 1.90 -30.91 6.74
CA PRO A 182 2.25 -32.30 6.99
C PRO A 182 1.74 -33.29 5.94
N TYR A 183 0.69 -32.95 5.17
CA TYR A 183 -0.03 -33.92 4.36
C TYR A 183 -0.19 -33.51 2.91
N VAL A 184 0.29 -34.35 1.97
CA VAL A 184 0.12 -34.14 0.53
C VAL A 184 -1.35 -34.13 0.08
N GLY A 185 -2.26 -34.69 0.87
CA GLY A 185 -3.71 -34.63 0.62
C GLY A 185 -4.31 -33.23 0.73
N ASP A 186 -3.60 -32.27 1.32
CA ASP A 186 -4.04 -30.86 1.37
C ASP A 186 -3.75 -30.14 0.06
N MET A 187 -4.70 -30.24 -0.86
CA MET A 187 -4.58 -29.60 -2.20
C MET A 187 -4.46 -28.08 -2.12
N SER A 188 -5.02 -27.44 -1.10
CA SER A 188 -4.91 -25.98 -0.93
C SER A 188 -3.49 -25.57 -0.56
N ALA A 189 -2.88 -26.28 0.41
CA ALA A 189 -1.50 -26.05 0.79
C ALA A 189 -0.52 -26.39 -0.34
N ASN A 190 -0.74 -27.51 -1.04
CA ASN A 190 0.04 -27.88 -2.24
C ASN A 190 -0.02 -26.78 -3.31
N GLY A 191 -1.23 -26.30 -3.64
CA GLY A 191 -1.42 -25.23 -4.62
C GLY A 191 -0.71 -23.95 -4.23
N ARG A 192 -0.73 -23.58 -2.95
CA ARG A 192 0.01 -22.42 -2.43
C ARG A 192 1.52 -22.59 -2.57
N ALA A 193 2.08 -23.75 -2.20
CA ALA A 193 3.51 -24.02 -2.35
C ALA A 193 3.96 -23.94 -3.82
N ALA A 194 3.21 -24.59 -4.74
CA ALA A 194 3.47 -24.53 -6.17
C ALA A 194 3.39 -23.11 -6.76
N GLN A 195 2.44 -22.29 -6.27
CA GLN A 195 2.28 -20.90 -6.67
C GLN A 195 3.47 -20.04 -6.19
N LEU A 196 3.89 -20.21 -4.93
CA LEU A 196 5.03 -19.49 -4.35
C LEU A 196 6.34 -19.84 -5.05
N LEU A 197 6.51 -21.09 -5.51
CA LEU A 197 7.61 -21.50 -6.35
C LEU A 197 7.53 -20.95 -7.78
N GLY A 198 6.37 -20.49 -8.22
CA GLY A 198 6.17 -19.98 -9.57
C GLY A 198 6.21 -21.05 -10.65
N ILE A 199 5.93 -22.32 -10.33
CA ILE A 199 6.02 -23.46 -11.26
C ILE A 199 5.22 -23.20 -12.54
N GLY A 200 3.96 -22.75 -12.38
CA GLY A 200 3.08 -22.45 -13.51
C GLY A 200 3.56 -21.29 -14.38
N ASN A 201 4.23 -20.29 -13.79
CA ASN A 201 4.77 -19.14 -14.50
C ASN A 201 6.03 -19.50 -15.31
N THR A 202 6.85 -20.42 -14.77
CA THR A 202 8.15 -20.80 -15.34
C THR A 202 8.00 -21.91 -16.36
N LEU A 203 7.22 -22.96 -16.05
CA LEU A 203 7.13 -24.19 -16.84
C LEU A 203 5.79 -24.36 -17.59
N GLY A 204 4.80 -23.51 -17.30
CA GLY A 204 3.47 -23.56 -17.90
C GLY A 204 2.41 -24.18 -17.00
N SER A 205 1.16 -24.11 -17.45
CA SER A 205 0.01 -24.64 -16.71
C SER A 205 0.08 -26.17 -16.57
N PHE A 206 -0.37 -26.67 -15.41
CA PHE A 206 -0.39 -28.10 -15.11
C PHE A 206 -1.64 -28.49 -14.33
N LYS A 207 -1.98 -29.79 -14.44
CA LYS A 207 -3.00 -30.44 -13.61
C LYS A 207 -2.35 -31.27 -12.51
N ASN A 208 -2.93 -31.24 -11.35
CA ASN A 208 -2.48 -32.01 -10.19
C ASN A 208 -3.19 -33.36 -10.13
N GLU A 209 -2.43 -34.41 -9.81
CA GLU A 209 -2.96 -35.72 -9.45
C GLU A 209 -2.20 -36.24 -8.22
N LEU A 210 -2.94 -36.70 -7.21
CA LEU A 210 -2.35 -37.21 -5.96
C LEU A 210 -2.53 -38.69 -5.87
N GLN A 211 -1.48 -39.36 -5.41
CA GLN A 211 -1.52 -40.76 -4.96
C GLN A 211 -1.39 -40.77 -3.43
N THR A 212 -2.47 -41.08 -2.74
CA THR A 212 -2.57 -41.08 -1.26
C THR A 212 -3.12 -42.36 -0.68
N SER A 213 -3.28 -43.42 -1.51
CA SER A 213 -3.86 -44.70 -1.09
C SER A 213 -2.83 -45.61 -0.40
N ALA A 214 -1.58 -45.51 -0.74
CA ALA A 214 -0.47 -46.28 -0.18
C ALA A 214 0.83 -45.47 -0.25
N GLU A 215 1.80 -45.76 0.62
CA GLU A 215 3.13 -45.19 0.57
C GLU A 215 3.99 -45.85 -0.53
N PRO A 216 4.91 -45.10 -1.16
CA PRO A 216 5.16 -43.66 -0.98
C PRO A 216 4.01 -42.80 -1.54
N TYR A 217 3.56 -41.81 -0.75
CA TYR A 217 2.56 -40.85 -1.23
C TYR A 217 3.18 -39.95 -2.33
N GLY A 218 2.43 -39.78 -3.43
CA GLY A 218 2.91 -39.14 -4.63
C GLY A 218 2.12 -37.92 -5.04
N TRP A 219 2.81 -36.98 -5.66
CA TRP A 219 2.19 -35.83 -6.32
C TRP A 219 2.66 -35.73 -7.78
N THR A 220 1.71 -35.86 -8.71
CA THR A 220 1.98 -35.76 -10.15
C THR A 220 1.53 -34.41 -10.70
N LEU A 221 2.44 -33.70 -11.35
CA LEU A 221 2.20 -32.47 -12.09
C LEU A 221 2.13 -32.81 -13.59
N LYS A 222 0.94 -32.72 -14.19
CA LYS A 222 0.72 -32.99 -15.62
C LYS A 222 0.71 -31.69 -16.40
N PHE A 223 1.83 -31.34 -17.05
CA PHE A 223 1.97 -30.11 -17.83
C PHE A 223 1.23 -30.24 -19.17
N GLU A 224 0.52 -29.18 -19.54
CA GLU A 224 -0.30 -29.12 -20.74
C GLU A 224 0.49 -28.67 -21.98
N ASN A 225 1.61 -27.97 -21.78
CA ASN A 225 2.44 -27.41 -22.84
C ASN A 225 3.61 -28.33 -23.19
N SER A 226 4.10 -28.21 -24.44
CA SER A 226 5.33 -28.87 -24.86
C SER A 226 6.55 -28.14 -24.30
N ALA A 227 7.55 -28.90 -23.83
CA ALA A 227 8.83 -28.35 -23.39
C ALA A 227 9.76 -28.17 -24.61
N ALA A 228 10.23 -26.94 -24.81
CA ALA A 228 11.19 -26.62 -25.88
C ALA A 228 12.58 -27.27 -25.64
N ASN A 229 12.97 -27.38 -24.36
CA ASN A 229 14.21 -28.06 -23.93
C ASN A 229 13.93 -28.97 -22.75
N SER A 230 13.89 -30.26 -22.99
CA SER A 230 13.56 -31.25 -21.97
C SER A 230 14.61 -31.34 -20.85
N ALA A 231 15.90 -31.11 -21.13
CA ALA A 231 16.94 -31.16 -20.10
C ALA A 231 16.83 -30.00 -19.11
N VAL A 232 16.57 -28.78 -19.60
CA VAL A 232 16.35 -27.61 -18.76
C VAL A 232 15.07 -27.76 -17.96
N PHE A 233 13.99 -28.26 -18.58
CA PHE A 233 12.71 -28.51 -17.92
C PHE A 233 12.86 -29.50 -16.77
N ASP A 234 13.52 -30.63 -17.02
CA ASP A 234 13.74 -31.67 -16.02
C ASP A 234 14.60 -31.15 -14.86
N GLU A 235 15.64 -30.37 -15.13
CA GLU A 235 16.52 -29.83 -14.07
C GLU A 235 15.77 -28.81 -13.20
N GLN A 236 14.95 -27.94 -13.80
CA GLN A 236 14.09 -27.03 -13.03
C GLN A 236 13.07 -27.79 -12.17
N MET A 237 12.44 -28.84 -12.73
CA MET A 237 11.48 -29.65 -12.00
C MET A 237 12.12 -30.43 -10.85
N LYS A 238 13.36 -30.91 -10.97
CA LYS A 238 14.09 -31.53 -9.85
C LYS A 238 14.22 -30.55 -8.68
N GLY A 239 14.64 -29.32 -8.94
CA GLY A 239 14.75 -28.28 -7.91
C GLY A 239 13.40 -28.03 -7.23
N TYR A 240 12.33 -27.84 -8.02
CA TYR A 240 10.99 -27.66 -7.47
C TYR A 240 10.49 -28.88 -6.68
N ALA A 241 10.74 -30.10 -7.18
CA ALA A 241 10.38 -31.33 -6.48
C ALA A 241 11.04 -31.42 -5.09
N CYS A 242 12.32 -31.03 -4.97
CA CYS A 242 13.02 -30.99 -3.69
C CYS A 242 12.36 -30.02 -2.71
N VAL A 243 11.97 -28.81 -3.16
CA VAL A 243 11.27 -27.86 -2.29
C VAL A 243 9.89 -28.39 -1.88
N LEU A 244 9.13 -28.95 -2.81
CA LEU A 244 7.81 -29.53 -2.51
C LEU A 244 7.93 -30.67 -1.48
N MET A 245 8.93 -31.56 -1.61
CA MET A 245 9.16 -32.65 -0.66
C MET A 245 9.68 -32.15 0.68
N ALA A 246 10.52 -31.11 0.71
CA ALA A 246 10.96 -30.50 1.96
C ALA A 246 9.77 -29.94 2.74
N LEU A 247 8.87 -29.24 2.06
CA LEU A 247 7.75 -28.53 2.68
C LEU A 247 6.53 -29.41 3.00
N THR A 248 6.41 -30.58 2.35
CA THR A 248 5.28 -31.51 2.55
C THR A 248 5.73 -32.78 3.29
N GLY A 249 5.32 -32.89 4.55
CA GLY A 249 5.89 -33.86 5.48
C GLY A 249 5.81 -35.33 5.03
N ASN A 250 4.71 -35.75 4.44
CA ASN A 250 4.50 -37.16 4.00
C ASN A 250 4.65 -37.37 2.49
N LEU A 251 5.08 -36.37 1.72
CA LEU A 251 5.31 -36.52 0.28
C LEU A 251 6.56 -37.34 0.02
N GLY A 252 6.43 -38.53 -0.54
CA GLY A 252 7.52 -39.47 -0.81
C GLY A 252 8.09 -39.31 -2.22
N GLU A 253 7.27 -38.94 -3.19
CA GLU A 253 7.71 -38.78 -4.59
C GLU A 253 6.96 -37.66 -5.30
N VAL A 254 7.64 -37.03 -6.25
CA VAL A 254 7.06 -36.07 -7.21
C VAL A 254 7.27 -36.56 -8.62
N THR A 255 6.18 -36.69 -9.36
CA THR A 255 6.18 -37.07 -10.77
C THR A 255 5.78 -35.88 -11.61
N TRP A 256 6.41 -35.69 -12.77
CA TRP A 256 5.97 -34.71 -13.73
C TRP A 256 5.90 -35.30 -15.13
N THR A 257 4.88 -34.89 -15.93
CA THR A 257 4.69 -35.30 -17.30
C THR A 257 4.56 -34.07 -18.19
N TYR A 258 5.17 -34.11 -19.35
CA TYR A 258 5.15 -33.04 -20.34
C TYR A 258 5.32 -33.61 -21.75
N THR A 259 4.95 -32.85 -22.77
CA THR A 259 5.12 -33.23 -24.17
C THR A 259 6.44 -32.66 -24.70
N VAL A 260 7.11 -33.43 -25.58
CA VAL A 260 8.27 -32.99 -26.35
C VAL A 260 7.96 -33.22 -27.82
N GLU A 261 8.37 -32.27 -28.69
CA GLU A 261 8.29 -32.44 -30.14
C GLU A 261 9.53 -33.22 -30.59
N LEU A 262 9.29 -34.38 -31.20
CA LEU A 262 10.33 -35.20 -31.83
C LEU A 262 10.12 -35.21 -33.34
N GLU A 263 11.11 -35.69 -34.10
CA GLU A 263 11.02 -35.82 -35.56
C GLU A 263 9.82 -36.68 -36.04
N ASP A 264 9.46 -37.69 -35.25
CA ASP A 264 8.31 -38.60 -35.50
C ASP A 264 6.98 -38.10 -34.92
N GLY A 265 6.94 -36.87 -34.37
CA GLY A 265 5.76 -36.26 -33.74
C GLY A 265 5.88 -36.09 -32.23
N PRO A 266 4.80 -35.55 -31.60
CA PRO A 266 4.81 -35.28 -30.17
C PRO A 266 4.87 -36.57 -29.34
N ALA A 267 5.75 -36.59 -28.32
CA ALA A 267 5.91 -37.68 -27.39
C ALA A 267 5.74 -37.19 -25.93
N VAL A 268 5.02 -37.93 -25.10
CA VAL A 268 4.89 -37.66 -23.69
C VAL A 268 6.10 -38.21 -22.96
N ARG A 269 6.76 -37.34 -22.18
CA ARG A 269 7.79 -37.72 -21.22
C ARG A 269 7.24 -37.71 -19.81
N GLN A 270 7.70 -38.70 -19.02
CA GLN A 270 7.43 -38.80 -17.58
C GLN A 270 8.75 -38.92 -16.84
N ARG A 271 8.84 -38.22 -15.74
CA ARG A 271 9.95 -38.33 -14.77
C ARG A 271 9.36 -38.41 -13.38
N THR A 272 10.02 -39.13 -12.50
CA THR A 272 9.72 -39.22 -11.07
C THR A 272 11.00 -38.96 -10.32
N MET A 273 10.89 -38.31 -9.17
CA MET A 273 11.97 -38.08 -8.24
C MET A 273 11.49 -38.42 -6.84
N THR A 274 12.23 -39.29 -6.16
CA THR A 274 11.94 -39.72 -4.79
C THR A 274 12.58 -38.78 -3.77
N ARG A 275 12.22 -38.93 -2.50
CA ARG A 275 12.78 -38.17 -1.40
C ARG A 275 14.28 -38.44 -1.23
N GLU A 276 14.71 -39.68 -1.44
CA GLU A 276 16.13 -40.09 -1.41
C GLU A 276 16.90 -39.43 -2.55
N GLU A 277 16.39 -39.47 -3.78
CA GLU A 277 17.01 -38.82 -4.94
C GLU A 277 17.09 -37.29 -4.77
N CYS A 278 16.10 -36.67 -4.12
CA CYS A 278 16.15 -35.26 -3.75
C CYS A 278 17.27 -34.96 -2.74
N SER A 279 17.44 -35.82 -1.73
CA SER A 279 18.49 -35.68 -0.74
C SER A 279 19.87 -35.83 -1.36
N GLU A 280 20.04 -36.81 -2.28
CA GLU A 280 21.27 -36.96 -3.07
C GLU A 280 21.57 -35.75 -3.97
N TRP A 281 20.50 -35.25 -4.65
CA TRP A 281 20.64 -34.10 -5.51
C TRP A 281 21.00 -32.82 -4.75
N ALA A 282 20.41 -32.63 -3.55
CA ALA A 282 20.64 -31.48 -2.67
C ALA A 282 21.94 -31.60 -1.86
N GLY A 283 22.48 -32.82 -1.66
CA GLY A 283 23.68 -33.09 -0.89
C GLY A 283 23.47 -33.25 0.62
N GLU A 284 22.23 -33.09 1.11
CA GLU A 284 21.84 -33.31 2.49
C GLU A 284 20.36 -33.78 2.55
N PRO A 285 19.90 -34.37 3.66
CA PRO A 285 18.51 -34.81 3.79
C PRO A 285 17.53 -33.69 3.48
N VAL A 286 16.57 -33.94 2.58
CA VAL A 286 15.68 -32.90 2.08
C VAL A 286 14.81 -32.25 3.18
N GLU A 287 14.54 -32.99 4.28
CA GLU A 287 13.79 -32.52 5.44
C GLU A 287 14.48 -31.36 6.16
N THR A 288 15.81 -31.33 6.15
CA THR A 288 16.59 -30.30 6.85
C THR A 288 16.39 -28.92 6.26
N PHE A 289 16.04 -28.86 4.97
CA PHE A 289 15.71 -27.59 4.32
C PHE A 289 14.37 -26.97 4.76
N ALA A 290 13.53 -27.71 5.48
CA ALA A 290 12.30 -27.19 6.03
C ALA A 290 12.33 -26.95 7.56
N GLU A 291 13.53 -26.88 8.15
CA GLU A 291 13.69 -26.62 9.59
C GLU A 291 13.58 -25.12 9.91
N SER A 292 13.98 -24.27 8.99
CA SER A 292 13.90 -22.81 9.16
C SER A 292 13.79 -22.07 7.79
N PRO A 293 13.39 -20.80 7.79
CA PRO A 293 13.40 -20.00 6.56
C PRO A 293 14.78 -19.90 5.89
N GLU A 294 15.84 -19.84 6.68
CA GLU A 294 17.24 -19.85 6.19
C GLU A 294 17.59 -21.16 5.48
N ALA A 295 17.07 -22.27 5.98
CA ALA A 295 17.26 -23.57 5.36
C ALA A 295 16.53 -23.63 4.00
N VAL A 296 15.30 -23.12 3.92
CA VAL A 296 14.59 -22.97 2.64
C VAL A 296 15.37 -22.07 1.68
N GLN A 297 15.95 -20.95 2.18
CA GLN A 297 16.77 -20.06 1.35
C GLN A 297 17.98 -20.81 0.77
N ARG A 298 18.70 -21.59 1.57
CA ARG A 298 19.82 -22.40 1.07
C ARG A 298 19.41 -23.35 -0.05
N LEU A 299 18.23 -23.98 0.04
CA LEU A 299 17.73 -24.84 -1.04
C LEU A 299 17.41 -24.04 -2.31
N LEU A 300 16.80 -22.87 -2.17
CA LEU A 300 16.53 -21.97 -3.32
C LEU A 300 17.85 -21.49 -3.99
N ASP A 301 18.84 -21.15 -3.20
CA ASP A 301 20.16 -20.73 -3.71
C ASP A 301 20.85 -21.88 -4.47
N LEU A 302 20.80 -23.10 -3.92
CA LEU A 302 21.32 -24.30 -4.57
C LEU A 302 20.64 -24.56 -5.93
N ILE A 303 19.32 -24.39 -6.01
CA ILE A 303 18.56 -24.49 -7.27
C ILE A 303 19.07 -23.44 -8.25
N GLY A 304 19.21 -22.19 -7.82
CA GLY A 304 19.72 -21.10 -8.65
C GLY A 304 21.14 -21.33 -9.16
N GLU A 305 21.99 -21.96 -8.39
CA GLU A 305 23.37 -22.34 -8.79
C GLU A 305 23.41 -23.46 -9.84
N LYS A 306 22.57 -24.50 -9.65
CA LYS A 306 22.52 -25.63 -10.58
C LYS A 306 21.87 -25.32 -11.93
N MET A 307 21.12 -24.21 -12.01
CA MET A 307 20.48 -23.75 -13.24
C MET A 307 21.31 -22.73 -14.04
N LYS A 308 22.47 -22.31 -13.56
CA LYS A 308 23.40 -21.44 -14.28
C LYS A 308 24.30 -22.23 -15.21
#